data_287caa90c133cf36f2384e21006b9990
#
_entry.id   287caa90c133cf36f2384e21006b9990
#
_cell.length_a   1.000
_cell.length_b   1.000
_cell.length_c   1.000
_cell.angle_alpha   90.00
_cell.angle_beta   90.00
_cell.angle_gamma   90.00
#
_symmetry.space_group_name_H-M   'P 1'
#
loop_
_entity.id
_entity.type
_entity.pdbx_description
1 polymer ?
#
loop_
_entity_poly.entity_id
_entity_poly.type
_entity_poly.pdbx_seq_one_letter_code
_entity_poly.pdbx_strand_id
1 'polypeptide(L)'
;MSLWSSLLQTYDAVNSSAGITPLNEDVNKTLLPLYHTTLKTQLQVTLDENGYPTIKRDNADIEIIAPCTEQSMGRSGTVLPPHPLFDQLQYIDTNYDPVKHESYLSQLASWKGDNAKLNAIYQYLSQHSIIEEARAQGIGIDPKKDSKIGVRFAVHVRHGDYEPNVWADHAIRDLWIAHEEQVRHGASLGTDLFGETLYKPSTNFPKKIVNVNGNAKLISANDNTNFTFRGRFANRDEALSIDTLTSQKIHTTLRWLAANNGTLTGSQDIVIWAIDGHPTDNVFDPTGNSRDVAEQVDDRTDSENL
;
A
#
# COMPACT_ATOMS: atom_id res chain seq x y z
N MET A 1 -19.49 -10.70 17.15
CA MET A 1 -18.18 -10.49 16.49
C MET A 1 -18.01 -8.98 16.23
N SER A 2 -16.83 -8.43 16.44
CA SER A 2 -16.62 -6.99 16.17
C SER A 2 -16.22 -6.78 14.70
N LEU A 3 -16.44 -5.56 14.15
CA LEU A 3 -15.96 -5.19 12.81
C LEU A 3 -14.49 -5.55 12.62
N TRP A 4 -13.67 -5.25 13.60
CA TRP A 4 -12.22 -5.48 13.58
C TRP A 4 -11.85 -6.94 13.50
N SER A 5 -12.46 -7.78 14.34
CA SER A 5 -12.24 -9.23 14.32
C SER A 5 -12.66 -9.83 12.97
N SER A 6 -13.77 -9.34 12.39
CA SER A 6 -14.21 -9.80 11.07
C SER A 6 -13.20 -9.41 9.98
N LEU A 7 -12.66 -8.18 10.00
CA LEU A 7 -11.67 -7.74 9.03
C LEU A 7 -10.35 -8.52 9.14
N LEU A 8 -9.88 -8.81 10.36
CA LEU A 8 -8.70 -9.64 10.58
C LEU A 8 -8.89 -11.07 10.05
N GLN A 9 -10.02 -11.69 10.39
CA GLN A 9 -10.35 -13.04 9.89
C GLN A 9 -10.47 -13.06 8.36
N THR A 10 -11.09 -12.03 7.77
CA THR A 10 -11.18 -11.94 6.32
C THR A 10 -9.79 -11.79 5.69
N TYR A 11 -8.92 -10.94 6.24
CA TYR A 11 -7.55 -10.84 5.74
C TYR A 11 -6.85 -12.21 5.75
N ASP A 12 -6.91 -12.91 6.88
CA ASP A 12 -6.23 -14.20 7.03
C ASP A 12 -6.81 -15.28 6.08
N ALA A 13 -8.10 -15.20 5.74
CA ALA A 13 -8.73 -16.11 4.77
C ALA A 13 -8.30 -15.82 3.31
N VAL A 14 -8.07 -14.56 2.94
CA VAL A 14 -7.85 -14.16 1.54
C VAL A 14 -6.43 -13.69 1.22
N ASN A 15 -5.52 -13.67 2.20
CA ASN A 15 -4.17 -13.10 2.06
C ASN A 15 -3.31 -13.77 0.97
N SER A 16 -3.61 -15.02 0.59
CA SER A 16 -2.94 -15.70 -0.51
C SER A 16 -3.14 -15.03 -1.88
N SER A 17 -4.18 -14.20 -2.01
CA SER A 17 -4.46 -13.40 -3.21
C SER A 17 -3.83 -12.00 -3.16
N ALA A 18 -3.16 -11.63 -2.06
CA ALA A 18 -2.60 -10.30 -1.90
C ALA A 18 -1.53 -9.99 -2.95
N GLY A 19 -1.67 -8.85 -3.60
CA GLY A 19 -0.77 -8.41 -4.66
C GLY A 19 -1.00 -9.05 -6.03
N ILE A 20 -1.99 -9.92 -6.16
CA ILE A 20 -2.39 -10.51 -7.43
C ILE A 20 -3.53 -9.66 -8.01
N THR A 21 -3.23 -8.90 -9.06
CA THR A 21 -4.26 -8.14 -9.79
C THR A 21 -4.77 -9.02 -10.93
N PRO A 22 -6.07 -9.34 -10.98
CA PRO A 22 -6.63 -10.07 -12.10
C PRO A 22 -6.43 -9.33 -13.42
N LEU A 23 -6.37 -10.07 -14.51
CA LEU A 23 -6.14 -9.51 -15.84
C LEU A 23 -7.24 -8.50 -16.19
N ASN A 24 -6.87 -7.29 -16.60
CA ASN A 24 -7.76 -6.17 -16.93
C ASN A 24 -8.55 -5.55 -15.74
N GLU A 25 -8.17 -5.85 -14.50
CA GLU A 25 -8.77 -5.18 -13.35
C GLU A 25 -7.93 -3.99 -12.87
N ASP A 26 -8.59 -3.09 -12.14
CA ASP A 26 -7.97 -1.93 -11.51
C ASP A 26 -7.13 -2.38 -10.29
N VAL A 27 -5.88 -1.96 -10.24
CA VAL A 27 -4.98 -2.20 -9.10
C VAL A 27 -5.60 -1.75 -7.77
N ASN A 28 -6.49 -0.76 -7.78
CA ASN A 28 -7.20 -0.31 -6.58
C ASN A 28 -8.20 -1.35 -6.04
N LYS A 29 -8.61 -2.32 -6.85
CA LYS A 29 -9.44 -3.46 -6.46
C LYS A 29 -8.63 -4.66 -5.97
N THR A 30 -7.32 -4.59 -6.02
CA THR A 30 -6.43 -5.65 -5.54
C THR A 30 -6.30 -5.59 -4.02
N LEU A 31 -6.36 -6.74 -3.35
CA LEU A 31 -5.94 -6.82 -1.96
C LEU A 31 -4.44 -6.53 -1.88
N LEU A 32 -4.07 -5.45 -1.22
CA LEU A 32 -2.67 -5.07 -1.14
C LEU A 32 -1.89 -6.01 -0.23
N PRO A 33 -0.65 -6.36 -0.58
CA PRO A 33 0.27 -7.02 0.36
C PRO A 33 0.53 -6.12 1.58
N LEU A 34 0.93 -6.72 2.69
CA LEU A 34 1.36 -5.95 3.88
C LEU A 34 2.47 -4.96 3.50
N TYR A 35 2.44 -3.80 4.14
CA TYR A 35 3.43 -2.73 3.93
C TYR A 35 3.53 -2.23 2.48
N HIS A 36 2.42 -2.34 1.73
CA HIS A 36 2.31 -1.82 0.37
C HIS A 36 1.13 -0.85 0.22
N THR A 37 1.24 0.02 -0.76
CA THR A 37 0.20 0.98 -1.17
C THR A 37 0.11 1.02 -2.69
N THR A 38 -0.86 1.73 -3.24
CA THR A 38 -0.87 2.07 -4.66
C THR A 38 -0.15 3.40 -4.89
N LEU A 39 0.60 3.49 -5.98
CA LEU A 39 1.31 4.69 -6.40
C LEU A 39 1.09 4.94 -7.89
N LYS A 40 0.75 6.19 -8.24
CA LYS A 40 0.67 6.64 -9.63
C LYS A 40 2.04 7.02 -10.12
N THR A 41 2.44 6.46 -11.25
CA THR A 41 3.73 6.70 -11.90
C THR A 41 3.53 7.19 -13.33
N GLN A 42 4.39 8.10 -13.79
CA GLN A 42 4.37 8.65 -15.13
C GLN A 42 5.72 8.49 -15.83
N LEU A 43 6.73 8.04 -15.10
CA LEU A 43 8.08 7.86 -15.62
C LEU A 43 8.55 6.43 -15.33
N GLN A 44 9.05 5.76 -16.37
CA GLN A 44 9.70 4.46 -16.25
C GLN A 44 11.18 4.58 -16.58
N VAL A 45 12.02 4.08 -15.67
CA VAL A 45 13.45 3.89 -15.90
C VAL A 45 13.69 2.39 -16.08
N THR A 46 14.17 2.02 -17.25
CA THR A 46 14.54 0.62 -17.55
C THR A 46 16.05 0.51 -17.59
N LEU A 47 16.63 -0.34 -16.76
CA LEU A 47 18.06 -0.66 -16.77
C LEU A 47 18.28 -1.95 -17.54
N ASP A 48 19.20 -1.92 -18.50
CA ASP A 48 19.63 -3.13 -19.21
C ASP A 48 20.58 -3.99 -18.37
N GLU A 49 21.01 -5.14 -18.90
CA GLU A 49 21.93 -6.07 -18.23
C GLU A 49 23.30 -5.47 -17.86
N ASN A 50 23.66 -4.32 -18.42
CA ASN A 50 24.89 -3.59 -18.15
C ASN A 50 24.67 -2.36 -17.26
N GLY A 51 23.39 -2.10 -16.87
CA GLY A 51 23.01 -0.96 -16.06
C GLY A 51 22.77 0.34 -16.85
N TYR A 52 22.72 0.29 -18.19
CA TYR A 52 22.43 1.47 -19.02
C TYR A 52 20.93 1.80 -18.95
N PRO A 53 20.56 3.08 -18.69
CA PRO A 53 19.19 3.47 -18.55
C PRO A 53 18.50 3.75 -19.89
N THR A 54 17.27 3.31 -20.02
CA THR A 54 16.32 3.82 -21.01
C THR A 54 15.15 4.44 -20.26
N ILE A 55 14.80 5.68 -20.56
CA ILE A 55 13.75 6.42 -19.89
C ILE A 55 12.54 6.51 -20.80
N LYS A 56 11.36 6.29 -20.24
CA LYS A 56 10.08 6.45 -20.94
C LYS A 56 9.15 7.30 -20.09
N ARG A 57 8.58 8.34 -20.69
CA ARG A 57 7.49 9.11 -20.09
C ARG A 57 6.16 8.61 -20.65
N ASP A 58 5.26 8.22 -19.79
CA ASP A 58 3.92 7.76 -20.16
C ASP A 58 2.98 8.96 -20.34
N ASN A 59 2.01 8.81 -21.24
CA ASN A 59 1.01 9.84 -21.50
C ASN A 59 -0.13 9.87 -20.47
N ALA A 60 -0.22 8.82 -19.63
CA ALA A 60 -1.22 8.67 -18.57
C ALA A 60 -0.56 8.11 -17.31
N ASP A 61 -1.24 8.27 -16.18
CA ASP A 61 -0.85 7.65 -14.93
C ASP A 61 -0.90 6.12 -15.05
N ILE A 62 0.19 5.47 -14.68
CA ILE A 62 0.24 4.01 -14.49
C ILE A 62 0.25 3.77 -12.98
N GLU A 63 -0.77 3.10 -12.50
CA GLU A 63 -0.88 2.77 -11.08
C GLU A 63 -0.21 1.42 -10.79
N ILE A 64 0.65 1.39 -9.78
CA ILE A 64 1.42 0.21 -9.39
C ILE A 64 1.26 -0.08 -7.90
N ILE A 65 1.49 -1.31 -7.49
CA ILE A 65 1.68 -1.67 -6.08
C ILE A 65 3.11 -1.30 -5.68
N ALA A 66 3.25 -0.48 -4.66
CA ALA A 66 4.53 0.06 -4.20
C ALA A 66 4.76 -0.23 -2.71
N PRO A 67 5.97 -0.59 -2.29
CA PRO A 67 6.32 -0.71 -0.88
C PRO A 67 6.18 0.64 -0.17
N CYS A 68 5.75 0.62 1.08
CA CYS A 68 5.56 1.82 1.87
C CYS A 68 5.79 1.56 3.36
N THR A 69 6.02 2.65 4.10
CA THR A 69 5.97 2.69 5.57
C THR A 69 4.74 3.50 6.00
N GLU A 70 4.31 3.39 7.26
CA GLU A 70 3.25 4.27 7.80
C GLU A 70 3.60 5.75 7.60
N GLN A 71 4.85 6.12 7.81
CA GLN A 71 5.33 7.49 7.68
C GLN A 71 5.28 7.96 6.24
N SER A 72 5.70 7.14 5.28
CA SER A 72 5.70 7.50 3.87
C SER A 72 4.29 7.62 3.28
N MET A 73 3.33 6.81 3.74
CA MET A 73 1.91 6.92 3.36
C MET A 73 1.27 8.19 3.89
N GLY A 74 1.63 8.59 5.10
CA GLY A 74 1.02 9.72 5.79
C GLY A 74 1.84 11.00 5.72
N ARG A 75 2.68 11.19 4.72
CA ARG A 75 3.60 12.33 4.60
C ARG A 75 2.96 13.65 4.99
N SER A 76 3.48 14.23 6.07
CA SER A 76 3.06 15.54 6.59
C SER A 76 4.22 16.15 7.39
N GLY A 77 4.31 17.48 7.38
CA GLY A 77 5.39 18.19 8.07
C GLY A 77 6.59 18.51 7.18
N THR A 78 7.67 18.91 7.79
CA THR A 78 8.90 19.39 7.11
C THR A 78 9.84 18.27 6.68
N VAL A 79 9.87 17.15 7.42
CA VAL A 79 10.66 15.96 7.09
C VAL A 79 9.69 14.91 6.56
N LEU A 80 9.77 14.66 5.26
CA LEU A 80 8.88 13.73 4.58
C LEU A 80 9.68 12.46 4.24
N PRO A 81 9.41 11.32 4.90
CA PRO A 81 10.12 10.08 4.62
C PRO A 81 9.81 9.59 3.20
N PRO A 82 10.80 9.04 2.47
CA PRO A 82 10.60 8.48 1.14
C PRO A 82 9.77 7.19 1.18
N HIS A 83 9.17 6.83 0.05
CA HIS A 83 8.76 5.46 -0.18
C HIS A 83 9.99 4.59 -0.46
N PRO A 84 9.99 3.31 -0.06
CA PRO A 84 11.20 2.49 -0.06
C PRO A 84 11.82 2.18 -1.42
N LEU A 85 11.06 2.25 -2.52
CA LEU A 85 11.56 1.86 -3.85
C LEU A 85 11.03 2.78 -4.96
N PHE A 86 9.70 2.92 -5.05
CA PHE A 86 9.08 3.78 -6.05
C PHE A 86 8.62 5.05 -5.38
N ASP A 87 9.01 6.20 -5.91
CA ASP A 87 8.65 7.47 -5.30
C ASP A 87 8.55 8.58 -6.34
N GLN A 88 8.30 9.78 -5.87
CA GLN A 88 8.32 10.99 -6.68
C GLN A 88 9.76 11.36 -7.06
N LEU A 89 9.92 11.93 -8.25
CA LEU A 89 11.21 12.32 -8.80
C LEU A 89 12.03 13.20 -7.85
N GLN A 90 11.39 14.06 -7.04
CA GLN A 90 12.05 14.89 -6.03
C GLN A 90 12.77 14.11 -4.91
N TYR A 91 12.47 12.82 -4.73
CA TYR A 91 13.17 11.94 -3.79
C TYR A 91 14.24 11.10 -4.50
N ILE A 92 13.94 10.70 -5.73
CA ILE A 92 14.77 9.74 -6.47
C ILE A 92 15.94 10.44 -7.17
N ASP A 93 15.77 11.69 -7.62
CA ASP A 93 16.80 12.40 -8.34
C ASP A 93 17.53 13.43 -7.48
N THR A 94 18.85 13.36 -7.45
CA THR A 94 19.72 14.25 -6.65
C THR A 94 19.62 15.73 -7.03
N ASN A 95 19.18 16.04 -8.26
CA ASN A 95 19.10 17.43 -8.75
C ASN A 95 17.92 18.22 -8.16
N TYR A 96 17.02 17.58 -7.42
CA TYR A 96 15.93 18.27 -6.73
C TYR A 96 16.28 18.65 -5.29
N ASP A 97 16.55 17.65 -4.47
CA ASP A 97 16.75 17.81 -3.04
C ASP A 97 17.75 16.74 -2.55
N PRO A 98 19.01 17.11 -2.35
CA PRO A 98 20.04 16.16 -1.90
C PRO A 98 19.70 15.45 -0.60
N VAL A 99 19.01 16.12 0.33
CA VAL A 99 18.64 15.53 1.63
C VAL A 99 17.57 14.44 1.45
N LYS A 100 16.58 14.70 0.60
CA LYS A 100 15.56 13.69 0.28
C LYS A 100 16.18 12.52 -0.47
N HIS A 101 17.07 12.78 -1.42
CA HIS A 101 17.75 11.75 -2.19
C HIS A 101 18.63 10.87 -1.30
N GLU A 102 19.42 11.45 -0.40
CA GLU A 102 20.23 10.72 0.56
C GLU A 102 19.36 9.85 1.48
N SER A 103 18.26 10.39 1.98
CA SER A 103 17.28 9.64 2.79
C SER A 103 16.68 8.47 2.01
N TYR A 104 16.35 8.65 0.72
CA TYR A 104 15.85 7.60 -0.14
C TYR A 104 16.91 6.51 -0.38
N LEU A 105 18.13 6.87 -0.74
CA LEU A 105 19.22 5.90 -0.95
C LEU A 105 19.55 5.13 0.33
N SER A 106 19.58 5.80 1.47
CA SER A 106 19.82 5.18 2.77
C SER A 106 18.74 4.14 3.09
N GLN A 107 17.47 4.46 2.83
CA GLN A 107 16.38 3.52 3.02
C GLN A 107 16.49 2.33 2.07
N LEU A 108 16.73 2.54 0.76
CA LEU A 108 16.91 1.46 -0.20
C LEU A 108 18.09 0.56 0.20
N ALA A 109 19.22 1.15 0.63
CA ALA A 109 20.38 0.41 1.09
C ALA A 109 20.10 -0.51 2.29
N SER A 110 19.16 -0.13 3.17
CA SER A 110 18.86 -0.89 4.39
C SER A 110 18.19 -2.23 4.14
N TRP A 111 17.52 -2.41 2.98
CA TRP A 111 16.75 -3.62 2.71
C TRP A 111 17.04 -4.30 1.37
N LYS A 112 17.79 -3.65 0.46
CA LYS A 112 18.09 -4.22 -0.87
C LYS A 112 18.81 -5.56 -0.84
N GLY A 113 19.56 -5.85 0.25
CA GLY A 113 20.34 -7.06 0.40
C GLY A 113 21.24 -7.34 -0.81
N ASP A 114 21.29 -8.61 -1.23
CA ASP A 114 22.03 -9.07 -2.41
C ASP A 114 21.15 -9.17 -3.67
N ASN A 115 19.92 -8.63 -3.65
CA ASN A 115 19.03 -8.67 -4.80
C ASN A 115 19.63 -7.89 -5.98
N ALA A 116 19.81 -8.55 -7.11
CA ALA A 116 20.51 -8.00 -8.28
C ALA A 116 19.80 -6.74 -8.85
N LYS A 117 18.46 -6.75 -8.92
CA LYS A 117 17.68 -5.62 -9.44
C LYS A 117 17.76 -4.41 -8.51
N LEU A 118 17.58 -4.61 -7.20
CA LEU A 118 17.68 -3.54 -6.23
C LEU A 118 19.08 -2.94 -6.14
N ASN A 119 20.12 -3.79 -6.30
CA ASN A 119 21.49 -3.32 -6.38
C ASN A 119 21.76 -2.52 -7.66
N ALA A 120 21.23 -2.93 -8.81
CA ALA A 120 21.34 -2.16 -10.06
C ALA A 120 20.68 -0.78 -9.93
N ILE A 121 19.47 -0.71 -9.37
CA ILE A 121 18.77 0.56 -9.10
C ILE A 121 19.58 1.44 -8.16
N TYR A 122 20.06 0.89 -7.06
CA TYR A 122 20.86 1.62 -6.09
C TYR A 122 22.14 2.19 -6.70
N GLN A 123 22.88 1.39 -7.47
CA GLN A 123 24.09 1.82 -8.15
C GLN A 123 23.80 2.93 -9.17
N TYR A 124 22.78 2.73 -9.99
CA TYR A 124 22.37 3.73 -10.97
C TYR A 124 22.05 5.08 -10.30
N LEU A 125 21.17 5.09 -9.30
CA LEU A 125 20.74 6.31 -8.62
C LEU A 125 21.84 6.97 -7.77
N SER A 126 22.84 6.21 -7.35
CA SER A 126 24.00 6.77 -6.63
C SER A 126 24.97 7.52 -7.54
N GLN A 127 24.91 7.31 -8.86
CA GLN A 127 25.89 7.83 -9.82
C GLN A 127 25.29 8.71 -10.92
N HIS A 128 23.99 8.57 -11.18
CA HIS A 128 23.31 9.17 -12.32
C HIS A 128 22.08 9.99 -11.91
N SER A 129 21.76 10.99 -12.69
CA SER A 129 20.52 11.76 -12.59
C SER A 129 19.53 11.33 -13.68
N ILE A 130 18.32 10.96 -13.28
CA ILE A 130 17.23 10.64 -14.20
C ILE A 130 16.90 11.82 -15.12
N ILE A 131 16.96 13.06 -14.60
CA ILE A 131 16.68 14.28 -15.37
C ILE A 131 17.71 14.48 -16.47
N GLU A 132 18.99 14.26 -16.17
CA GLU A 132 20.08 14.42 -17.16
C GLU A 132 20.00 13.36 -18.24
N GLU A 133 19.76 12.10 -17.83
CA GLU A 133 19.57 11.00 -18.77
C GLU A 133 18.32 11.20 -19.66
N ALA A 134 17.20 11.63 -19.08
CA ALA A 134 16.00 11.95 -19.85
C ALA A 134 16.27 13.04 -20.89
N ARG A 135 17.00 14.09 -20.50
CA ARG A 135 17.39 15.17 -21.42
C ARG A 135 18.27 14.64 -22.55
N ALA A 136 19.25 13.78 -22.24
CA ALA A 136 20.12 13.18 -23.24
C ALA A 136 19.34 12.32 -24.25
N GLN A 137 18.24 11.69 -23.80
CA GLN A 137 17.35 10.88 -24.64
C GLN A 137 16.23 11.71 -25.30
N GLY A 138 16.23 13.04 -25.19
CA GLY A 138 15.22 13.91 -25.78
C GLY A 138 13.87 13.91 -25.08
N ILE A 139 13.79 13.40 -23.84
CA ILE A 139 12.58 13.36 -23.03
C ILE A 139 12.49 14.62 -22.19
N GLY A 140 11.42 15.38 -22.39
CA GLY A 140 11.19 16.62 -21.66
C GLY A 140 10.76 16.37 -20.22
N ILE A 141 11.58 16.80 -19.26
CA ILE A 141 11.23 16.88 -17.84
C ILE A 141 11.48 18.34 -17.41
N ASP A 142 10.44 18.99 -16.89
CA ASP A 142 10.55 20.33 -16.31
C ASP A 142 10.82 20.22 -14.79
N PRO A 143 12.03 20.52 -14.30
CA PRO A 143 12.36 20.37 -12.89
C PRO A 143 11.43 21.13 -11.94
N LYS A 144 10.79 22.21 -12.37
CA LYS A 144 9.88 23.00 -11.52
C LYS A 144 8.47 22.39 -11.43
N LYS A 145 7.99 21.76 -12.50
CA LYS A 145 6.63 21.25 -12.60
C LYS A 145 6.56 19.75 -12.27
N ASP A 146 7.57 19.01 -12.65
CA ASP A 146 7.58 17.56 -12.67
C ASP A 146 8.19 16.92 -11.39
N SER A 147 8.46 17.70 -10.35
CA SER A 147 9.04 17.22 -9.08
C SER A 147 8.23 16.10 -8.42
N LYS A 148 6.91 16.07 -8.64
CA LYS A 148 5.98 15.10 -8.06
C LYS A 148 5.63 13.94 -8.99
N ILE A 149 6.25 13.85 -10.15
CA ILE A 149 6.09 12.70 -11.04
C ILE A 149 6.55 11.44 -10.32
N GLY A 150 5.70 10.41 -10.32
CA GLY A 150 6.06 9.09 -9.79
C GLY A 150 6.96 8.33 -10.76
N VAL A 151 7.97 7.67 -10.23
CA VAL A 151 8.96 6.89 -10.98
C VAL A 151 8.83 5.42 -10.63
N ARG A 152 8.84 4.56 -11.65
CA ARG A 152 8.96 3.11 -11.52
C ARG A 152 10.16 2.58 -12.28
N PHE A 153 10.63 1.39 -11.87
CA PHE A 153 11.83 0.76 -12.43
C PHE A 153 11.51 -0.56 -13.10
N ALA A 154 12.15 -0.81 -14.23
CA ALA A 154 12.30 -2.13 -14.81
C ALA A 154 13.80 -2.46 -14.92
N VAL A 155 14.20 -3.69 -14.64
CA VAL A 155 15.61 -4.10 -14.64
C VAL A 155 15.75 -5.43 -15.33
N HIS A 156 16.58 -5.49 -16.34
CA HIS A 156 16.97 -6.74 -17.01
C HIS A 156 18.24 -7.29 -16.36
N VAL A 157 18.17 -8.54 -15.90
CA VAL A 157 19.32 -9.27 -15.33
C VAL A 157 19.72 -10.43 -16.25
N ARG A 158 21.02 -10.75 -16.29
CA ARG A 158 21.58 -11.68 -17.30
C ARG A 158 21.06 -13.10 -17.24
N HIS A 159 20.63 -13.61 -16.10
CA HIS A 159 20.21 -15.01 -15.95
C HIS A 159 19.06 -15.18 -14.96
N GLY A 160 18.09 -16.01 -15.34
CA GLY A 160 17.14 -16.63 -14.41
C GLY A 160 15.97 -15.77 -13.94
N ASP A 161 15.85 -14.55 -14.42
CA ASP A 161 14.77 -13.66 -14.06
C ASP A 161 13.94 -13.29 -15.29
N TYR A 162 12.67 -13.65 -15.27
CA TYR A 162 11.73 -13.44 -16.38
C TYR A 162 10.82 -12.24 -16.19
N GLU A 163 10.85 -11.57 -14.99
CA GLU A 163 10.02 -10.40 -14.72
C GLU A 163 10.88 -9.14 -14.56
N PRO A 164 11.10 -8.38 -15.64
CA PRO A 164 11.89 -7.16 -15.55
C PRO A 164 11.18 -6.04 -14.77
N ASN A 165 9.85 -6.07 -14.69
CA ASN A 165 9.07 -5.04 -14.02
C ASN A 165 9.16 -5.21 -12.51
N VAL A 166 9.98 -4.37 -11.88
CA VAL A 166 10.29 -4.49 -10.45
C VAL A 166 9.03 -4.37 -9.56
N TRP A 167 8.02 -3.64 -10.01
CA TRP A 167 6.74 -3.52 -9.29
C TRP A 167 5.86 -4.77 -9.37
N ALA A 168 6.12 -5.66 -10.33
CA ALA A 168 5.42 -6.94 -10.49
C ALA A 168 6.17 -8.11 -9.83
N ASP A 169 7.43 -7.90 -9.44
CA ASP A 169 8.30 -8.94 -8.89
C ASP A 169 7.89 -9.31 -7.44
N HIS A 170 7.32 -10.50 -7.30
CA HIS A 170 6.89 -11.02 -5.99
C HIS A 170 8.07 -11.21 -5.03
N ALA A 171 9.25 -11.61 -5.51
CA ALA A 171 10.39 -11.80 -4.63
C ALA A 171 10.84 -10.48 -3.99
N ILE A 172 10.75 -9.36 -4.71
CA ILE A 172 11.05 -8.03 -4.17
C ILE A 172 9.98 -7.60 -3.16
N ARG A 173 8.71 -7.90 -3.40
CA ARG A 173 7.64 -7.66 -2.41
C ARG A 173 7.90 -8.43 -1.12
N ASP A 174 8.25 -9.70 -1.23
CA ASP A 174 8.52 -10.56 -0.07
C ASP A 174 9.74 -10.09 0.72
N LEU A 175 10.80 -9.62 0.03
CA LEU A 175 11.96 -9.00 0.68
C LEU A 175 11.57 -7.77 1.50
N TRP A 176 10.71 -6.90 0.97
CA TRP A 176 10.25 -5.74 1.70
C TRP A 176 9.40 -6.12 2.92
N ILE A 177 8.46 -7.06 2.75
CA ILE A 177 7.64 -7.57 3.86
C ILE A 177 8.52 -8.15 4.97
N ALA A 178 9.50 -8.99 4.60
CA ALA A 178 10.43 -9.60 5.55
C ALA A 178 11.27 -8.53 6.29
N HIS A 179 11.71 -7.48 5.60
CA HIS A 179 12.43 -6.38 6.20
C HIS A 179 11.57 -5.64 7.24
N GLU A 180 10.33 -5.24 6.89
CA GLU A 180 9.42 -4.56 7.81
C GLU A 180 9.04 -5.43 9.01
N GLU A 181 8.84 -6.72 8.81
CA GLU A 181 8.60 -7.67 9.90
C GLU A 181 9.81 -7.76 10.83
N GLN A 182 11.01 -7.80 10.29
CA GLN A 182 12.24 -7.79 11.10
C GLN A 182 12.40 -6.48 11.89
N VAL A 183 12.10 -5.33 11.25
CA VAL A 183 12.14 -4.01 11.92
C VAL A 183 11.06 -3.89 13.00
N ARG A 184 9.89 -4.51 12.78
CA ARG A 184 8.79 -4.54 13.73
C ARG A 184 9.10 -5.43 14.93
N HIS A 185 9.74 -6.57 14.71
CA HIS A 185 10.03 -7.55 15.74
C HIS A 185 11.06 -7.04 16.75
N GLY A 186 10.58 -6.85 17.98
CA GLY A 186 11.36 -6.51 19.17
C GLY A 186 10.82 -7.30 20.37
N ALA A 187 11.07 -6.83 21.58
CA ALA A 187 10.39 -7.34 22.75
C ALA A 187 8.90 -7.01 22.67
N SER A 188 8.03 -7.97 22.98
CA SER A 188 6.59 -7.72 23.07
C SER A 188 6.31 -6.64 24.11
N LEU A 189 5.48 -5.68 23.75
CA LEU A 189 4.99 -4.61 24.62
C LEU A 189 3.68 -4.99 25.33
N GLY A 190 3.15 -6.18 25.06
CA GLY A 190 1.88 -6.68 25.59
C GLY A 190 0.92 -7.08 24.49
N THR A 191 -0.35 -6.75 24.68
CA THR A 191 -1.44 -7.06 23.75
C THR A 191 -2.09 -5.77 23.27
N ASP A 192 -2.41 -5.70 21.99
CA ASP A 192 -3.13 -4.56 21.42
C ASP A 192 -4.64 -4.63 21.74
N LEU A 193 -5.41 -3.62 21.29
CA LEU A 193 -6.84 -3.53 21.55
C LEU A 193 -7.68 -4.68 20.96
N PHE A 194 -7.11 -5.45 20.04
CA PHE A 194 -7.79 -6.56 19.37
C PHE A 194 -7.35 -7.93 19.86
N GLY A 195 -6.45 -7.96 20.86
CA GLY A 195 -5.92 -9.20 21.43
C GLY A 195 -4.67 -9.72 20.71
N GLU A 196 -4.18 -9.01 19.72
CA GLU A 196 -2.98 -9.37 18.99
C GLU A 196 -1.71 -8.94 19.75
N THR A 197 -0.59 -9.60 19.48
CA THR A 197 0.68 -9.23 20.12
C THR A 197 1.14 -7.86 19.66
N LEU A 198 1.37 -6.96 20.59
CA LEU A 198 1.87 -5.61 20.35
C LEU A 198 3.39 -5.61 20.35
N TYR A 199 3.98 -5.40 19.20
CA TYR A 199 5.43 -5.17 19.04
C TYR A 199 5.75 -3.71 18.74
N LYS A 200 5.00 -3.12 17.82
CA LYS A 200 5.21 -1.74 17.36
C LYS A 200 3.86 -1.02 17.24
N PRO A 201 3.56 -0.08 18.14
CA PRO A 201 2.31 0.70 18.04
C PRO A 201 2.22 1.48 16.73
N SER A 202 1.08 1.40 16.07
CA SER A 202 0.77 2.23 14.91
C SER A 202 0.60 3.70 15.32
N THR A 203 1.26 4.58 14.61
CA THR A 203 1.26 6.03 14.92
C THR A 203 0.55 6.87 13.89
N ASN A 204 0.38 6.35 12.66
CA ASN A 204 -0.20 7.09 11.55
C ASN A 204 -1.14 6.19 10.72
N PHE A 205 -2.42 6.26 11.03
CA PHE A 205 -3.43 5.46 10.36
C PHE A 205 -3.71 5.93 8.92
N PRO A 206 -3.95 4.99 7.97
CA PRO A 206 -4.20 5.30 6.58
C PRO A 206 -5.41 6.21 6.36
N LYS A 207 -5.34 6.99 5.27
CA LYS A 207 -6.46 7.78 4.72
C LYS A 207 -7.05 7.04 3.51
N LYS A 208 -8.18 7.53 3.01
CA LYS A 208 -8.83 7.03 1.78
C LYS A 208 -9.16 5.54 1.86
N ILE A 209 -9.70 5.10 2.97
CA ILE A 209 -10.09 3.70 3.19
C ILE A 209 -11.37 3.36 2.44
N VAL A 210 -12.30 4.31 2.35
CA VAL A 210 -13.59 4.16 1.67
C VAL A 210 -13.76 5.23 0.58
N ASN A 211 -14.71 5.01 -0.32
CA ASN A 211 -14.93 5.85 -1.51
C ASN A 211 -15.58 7.21 -1.20
N VAL A 212 -15.98 7.45 0.04
CA VAL A 212 -16.55 8.73 0.51
C VAL A 212 -15.48 9.57 1.20
N ASN A 213 -15.41 10.86 0.90
CA ASN A 213 -14.48 11.82 1.52
C ASN A 213 -13.00 11.41 1.45
N GLY A 214 -12.29 11.83 0.43
CA GLY A 214 -10.91 11.45 0.10
C GLY A 214 -9.86 11.49 1.22
N ASN A 215 -10.13 12.08 2.38
CA ASN A 215 -9.26 12.09 3.55
C ASN A 215 -9.84 11.34 4.77
N ALA A 216 -10.96 10.64 4.61
CA ALA A 216 -11.56 9.87 5.70
C ALA A 216 -10.58 8.81 6.21
N LYS A 217 -10.44 8.73 7.53
CA LYS A 217 -9.70 7.71 8.26
C LYS A 217 -10.68 6.88 9.06
N LEU A 218 -10.45 5.58 9.13
CA LEU A 218 -11.21 4.69 10.01
C LEU A 218 -10.85 4.93 11.48
N ILE A 219 -9.57 5.17 11.74
CA ILE A 219 -9.02 5.46 13.06
C ILE A 219 -8.27 6.79 12.98
N SER A 220 -8.53 7.67 13.94
CA SER A 220 -7.81 8.92 14.11
C SER A 220 -7.50 9.13 15.59
N ALA A 221 -6.23 8.97 15.97
CA ALA A 221 -5.77 9.11 17.35
C ALA A 221 -4.45 9.90 17.42
N ASN A 222 -4.28 10.88 16.53
CA ASN A 222 -3.08 11.69 16.45
C ASN A 222 -3.24 13.12 17.01
N ASP A 223 -4.36 13.40 17.67
CA ASP A 223 -4.59 14.69 18.31
C ASP A 223 -3.93 14.75 19.69
N ASN A 224 -2.69 15.22 19.71
CA ASN A 224 -1.94 15.45 20.94
C ASN A 224 -2.21 16.85 21.58
N THR A 225 -2.96 17.70 20.89
CA THR A 225 -3.18 19.09 21.28
C THR A 225 -4.49 19.28 22.03
N ASN A 226 -5.58 18.78 21.48
CA ASN A 226 -6.92 18.94 22.06
C ASN A 226 -7.34 17.78 22.96
N PHE A 227 -6.58 16.68 22.92
CA PHE A 227 -6.78 15.54 23.83
C PHE A 227 -8.18 14.93 23.82
N THR A 228 -8.77 14.80 22.66
CA THR A 228 -10.11 14.22 22.49
C THR A 228 -10.22 12.79 23.04
N PHE A 229 -9.10 12.11 23.18
CA PHE A 229 -8.99 10.76 23.75
C PHE A 229 -8.67 10.73 25.25
N ARG A 230 -8.34 11.86 25.87
CA ARG A 230 -7.74 11.84 27.20
C ARG A 230 -8.64 11.28 28.28
N GLY A 231 -9.81 11.76 28.51
CA GLY A 231 -10.61 11.27 29.62
C GLY A 231 -9.75 10.82 30.81
N ARG A 232 -9.61 9.52 30.99
CA ARG A 232 -8.80 8.86 32.03
C ARG A 232 -7.34 8.59 31.63
N PHE A 233 -6.95 8.86 30.38
CA PHE A 233 -5.64 8.51 29.85
C PHE A 233 -4.63 9.65 29.96
N ALA A 234 -3.38 9.34 30.26
CA ALA A 234 -2.29 10.30 30.35
C ALA A 234 -1.65 10.60 28.99
N ASN A 235 -1.66 9.62 28.09
CA ASN A 235 -1.08 9.73 26.76
C ASN A 235 -1.94 8.99 25.71
N ARG A 236 -1.59 9.16 24.44
CA ARG A 236 -2.29 8.56 23.31
C ARG A 236 -2.23 7.02 23.33
N ASP A 237 -1.10 6.46 23.66
CA ASP A 237 -0.85 5.04 23.56
C ASP A 237 -1.64 4.24 24.61
N GLU A 238 -1.96 4.87 25.75
CA GLU A 238 -2.91 4.31 26.74
C GLU A 238 -4.34 4.30 26.20
N ALA A 239 -4.71 5.28 25.38
CA ALA A 239 -6.07 5.38 24.84
C ALA A 239 -6.30 4.47 23.64
N LEU A 240 -5.28 4.31 22.79
CA LEU A 240 -5.36 3.55 21.55
C LEU A 240 -3.99 2.96 21.24
N SER A 241 -3.83 1.67 21.50
CA SER A 241 -2.64 0.90 21.13
C SER A 241 -3.05 -0.22 20.17
N ILE A 242 -2.60 -0.12 18.94
CA ILE A 242 -2.84 -1.10 17.86
C ILE A 242 -1.49 -1.42 17.23
N ASP A 243 -1.16 -2.70 17.10
CA ASP A 243 0.08 -3.10 16.41
C ASP A 243 0.06 -2.68 14.95
N THR A 244 1.22 -2.31 14.42
CA THR A 244 1.36 -1.89 13.02
C THR A 244 0.84 -2.95 12.04
N LEU A 245 1.10 -4.24 12.30
CA LEU A 245 0.60 -5.35 11.48
C LEU A 245 -0.93 -5.45 11.54
N THR A 246 -1.50 -5.39 12.74
CA THR A 246 -2.95 -5.40 12.96
C THR A 246 -3.61 -4.24 12.20
N SER A 247 -3.04 -3.04 12.32
CA SER A 247 -3.50 -1.86 11.59
C SER A 247 -3.45 -2.07 10.07
N GLN A 248 -2.35 -2.62 9.55
CA GLN A 248 -2.20 -2.92 8.12
C GLN A 248 -3.28 -3.90 7.63
N LYS A 249 -3.44 -5.03 8.29
CA LYS A 249 -4.46 -6.02 7.94
C LYS A 249 -5.86 -5.42 7.88
N ILE A 250 -6.28 -4.72 8.93
CA ILE A 250 -7.62 -4.12 9.04
C ILE A 250 -7.87 -3.11 7.91
N HIS A 251 -6.95 -2.16 7.73
CA HIS A 251 -7.15 -1.08 6.76
C HIS A 251 -7.08 -1.57 5.31
N THR A 252 -6.17 -2.49 5.02
CA THR A 252 -6.02 -3.09 3.68
C THR A 252 -7.26 -3.89 3.30
N THR A 253 -7.77 -4.72 4.24
CA THR A 253 -8.99 -5.50 4.02
C THR A 253 -10.19 -4.60 3.79
N LEU A 254 -10.41 -3.61 4.64
CA LEU A 254 -11.56 -2.71 4.48
C LEU A 254 -11.49 -1.92 3.18
N ARG A 255 -10.31 -1.44 2.78
CA ARG A 255 -10.12 -0.77 1.50
C ARG A 255 -10.46 -1.68 0.32
N TRP A 256 -9.97 -2.92 0.35
CA TRP A 256 -10.26 -3.92 -0.66
C TRP A 256 -11.76 -4.25 -0.75
N LEU A 257 -12.40 -4.48 0.40
CA LEU A 257 -13.84 -4.72 0.47
C LEU A 257 -14.65 -3.51 -0.03
N ALA A 258 -14.30 -2.30 0.35
CA ALA A 258 -14.98 -1.10 -0.12
C ALA A 258 -14.84 -0.93 -1.64
N ALA A 259 -13.67 -1.24 -2.20
CA ALA A 259 -13.44 -1.14 -3.65
C ALA A 259 -14.19 -2.21 -4.48
N ASN A 260 -14.45 -3.39 -3.90
CA ASN A 260 -15.07 -4.51 -4.61
C ASN A 260 -16.55 -4.69 -4.26
N ASN A 261 -16.94 -4.47 -3.01
CA ASN A 261 -18.26 -4.77 -2.47
C ASN A 261 -18.97 -3.51 -1.94
N GLY A 262 -18.34 -2.33 -2.04
CA GLY A 262 -18.91 -1.08 -1.58
C GLY A 262 -20.01 -0.56 -2.52
N THR A 263 -21.11 -0.11 -1.93
CA THR A 263 -22.19 0.60 -2.64
C THR A 263 -22.34 1.99 -2.08
N LEU A 264 -22.04 2.98 -2.93
CA LEU A 264 -22.14 4.38 -2.55
C LEU A 264 -23.59 4.85 -2.54
N THR A 265 -24.10 5.26 -1.37
CA THR A 265 -25.43 5.79 -1.18
C THR A 265 -25.36 7.15 -0.50
N GLY A 266 -25.49 8.22 -1.26
CA GLY A 266 -25.31 9.59 -0.78
C GLY A 266 -23.88 9.84 -0.27
N SER A 267 -23.73 10.07 1.04
CA SER A 267 -22.43 10.27 1.69
C SER A 267 -21.95 9.02 2.45
N GLN A 268 -22.57 7.87 2.24
CA GLN A 268 -22.26 6.63 2.92
C GLN A 268 -21.77 5.58 1.93
N ASP A 269 -20.79 4.80 2.34
CA ASP A 269 -20.32 3.62 1.63
C ASP A 269 -20.77 2.39 2.43
N ILE A 270 -21.67 1.59 1.85
CA ILE A 270 -22.22 0.39 2.48
C ILE A 270 -21.44 -0.80 1.93
N VAL A 271 -20.82 -1.58 2.83
CA VAL A 271 -19.99 -2.72 2.46
C VAL A 271 -20.58 -3.98 3.08
N ILE A 272 -20.89 -4.97 2.25
CA ILE A 272 -21.39 -6.28 2.66
C ILE A 272 -20.40 -7.34 2.17
N TRP A 273 -20.01 -8.26 3.06
CA TRP A 273 -19.09 -9.33 2.70
C TRP A 273 -19.24 -10.57 3.59
N ALA A 274 -18.83 -11.71 3.06
CA ALA A 274 -18.60 -12.91 3.82
C ALA A 274 -17.16 -12.96 4.37
N ILE A 275 -16.95 -13.45 5.57
CA ILE A 275 -15.63 -13.46 6.25
C ILE A 275 -14.60 -14.28 5.46
N ASP A 276 -15.03 -15.32 4.77
CA ASP A 276 -14.20 -16.17 3.91
C ASP A 276 -13.81 -15.52 2.57
N GLY A 277 -14.24 -14.28 2.33
CA GLY A 277 -13.94 -13.53 1.12
C GLY A 277 -14.77 -13.93 -0.10
N HIS A 278 -15.73 -14.84 0.03
CA HIS A 278 -16.63 -15.15 -1.07
C HIS A 278 -17.48 -13.93 -1.46
N PRO A 279 -17.73 -13.71 -2.76
CA PRO A 279 -18.65 -12.68 -3.20
C PRO A 279 -20.01 -12.88 -2.55
N THR A 280 -20.54 -11.83 -1.96
CA THR A 280 -21.92 -11.80 -1.52
C THR A 280 -22.75 -11.04 -2.54
N ASP A 281 -23.97 -11.49 -2.81
CA ASP A 281 -24.87 -10.71 -3.64
C ASP A 281 -25.09 -9.33 -3.03
N ASN A 282 -24.95 -8.31 -3.86
CA ASN A 282 -25.11 -6.94 -3.41
C ASN A 282 -26.61 -6.65 -3.17
N VAL A 283 -27.05 -6.82 -1.94
CA VAL A 283 -28.45 -6.62 -1.52
C VAL A 283 -28.96 -5.21 -1.82
N PHE A 284 -28.04 -4.27 -2.06
CA PHE A 284 -28.36 -2.87 -2.38
C PHE A 284 -28.15 -2.52 -3.85
N ASP A 285 -27.89 -3.50 -4.72
CA ASP A 285 -27.87 -3.24 -6.15
C ASP A 285 -29.32 -2.97 -6.62
N PRO A 286 -29.64 -1.73 -7.03
CA PRO A 286 -30.99 -1.40 -7.49
C PRO A 286 -31.36 -2.12 -8.79
N THR A 287 -30.40 -2.77 -9.47
CA THR A 287 -30.60 -3.58 -10.67
C THR A 287 -30.71 -5.07 -10.34
N GLY A 288 -30.30 -5.48 -9.14
CA GLY A 288 -30.39 -6.84 -8.65
C GLY A 288 -31.83 -7.17 -8.25
N ASN A 289 -32.31 -8.32 -8.70
CA ASN A 289 -33.64 -8.80 -8.38
C ASN A 289 -33.66 -9.23 -6.91
N SER A 290 -34.15 -8.36 -6.02
CA SER A 290 -34.26 -8.64 -4.57
C SER A 290 -35.14 -9.87 -4.23
N ARG A 291 -35.81 -10.45 -5.22
CA ARG A 291 -36.55 -11.72 -5.08
C ARG A 291 -35.64 -12.95 -5.04
N ASP A 292 -34.54 -12.94 -5.79
CA ASP A 292 -33.61 -14.09 -5.85
C ASP A 292 -32.85 -14.29 -4.53
N VAL A 293 -32.62 -13.19 -3.79
CA VAL A 293 -31.95 -13.25 -2.47
C VAL A 293 -32.88 -13.83 -1.39
N ALA A 294 -34.18 -13.53 -1.45
CA ALA A 294 -35.16 -14.05 -0.50
C ALA A 294 -35.40 -15.56 -0.71
N GLU A 295 -35.38 -16.04 -1.94
CA GLU A 295 -35.52 -17.46 -2.25
C GLU A 295 -34.28 -18.28 -1.85
N GLN A 296 -33.06 -17.73 -1.96
CA GLN A 296 -31.83 -18.42 -1.54
C GLN A 296 -31.69 -18.53 -0.01
N VAL A 297 -32.24 -17.58 0.75
CA VAL A 297 -32.25 -17.64 2.22
C VAL A 297 -33.23 -18.69 2.73
N ASP A 298 -34.38 -18.89 2.07
CA ASP A 298 -35.36 -19.90 2.44
C ASP A 298 -34.88 -21.34 2.14
N ASP A 299 -34.14 -21.55 1.05
CA ASP A 299 -33.58 -22.87 0.67
C ASP A 299 -32.46 -23.36 1.62
N ARG A 300 -31.76 -22.45 2.29
CA ARG A 300 -30.71 -22.81 3.27
C ARG A 300 -31.26 -23.19 4.66
N THR A 301 -32.43 -22.68 5.02
CA THR A 301 -33.10 -23.01 6.29
C THR A 301 -33.78 -24.37 6.28
N ASP A 302 -34.19 -24.85 5.10
CA ASP A 302 -34.84 -26.18 4.99
C ASP A 302 -33.85 -27.35 4.88
N SER A 303 -32.57 -27.11 4.60
CA SER A 303 -31.54 -28.16 4.50
C SER A 303 -30.85 -28.52 5.83
N GLU A 304 -31.09 -27.77 6.91
CA GLU A 304 -30.53 -28.08 8.25
C GLU A 304 -31.52 -28.83 9.17
N ASN A 305 -32.73 -29.15 8.68
CA ASN A 305 -33.78 -29.86 9.46
C ASN A 305 -34.18 -31.22 8.89
N LEU A 306 -33.29 -31.92 8.18
CA LEU A 306 -33.51 -33.31 7.76
C LEU A 306 -32.40 -34.23 8.29
#